data_822195b24144593b48faf9088b2f5ade
#
_entry.id   822195b24144593b48faf9088b2f5ade
#
_cell.length_a   1.000
_cell.length_b   1.000
_cell.length_c   1.000
_cell.angle_alpha   90.00
_cell.angle_beta   90.00
_cell.angle_gamma   90.00
#
_symmetry.space_group_name_H-M   'P 1'
#
loop_
_entity.id
_entity.type
_entity.pdbx_description
1 polymer ?
#
loop_
_entity_poly.entity_id
_entity_poly.type
_entity_poly.pdbx_seq_one_letter_code
_entity_poly.pdbx_strand_id
1 'polypeptide(L)'
;FKVFRNIVMPNIDEIFTQPKFKFSRNVYSTPQMILTIQAPDEKSFAEYVTKHGQVIIDFFTKTEMNRQINLLKNKHNELIGHKVDSIFGCEVWIPLDLQKFKKGKDFLWASTDRSNADLNFVMYSYPYTDKETFTKEYFLHKRDSVMKINLPGAREGMYMSTDSMYVDVKDINVRNEYAFEARGLWQMEGDMMGGPFVSHARVDRPNGRVVVVEGFVYSPKGLKRNLIRQMEAVLYTLTLPQEQQLEEIVIGPEVVEEEMDTTLVGQ
;
A
#
# COMPACT_ATOMS: atom_id res chain seq x y z
N PHE A 1 -10.52 25.46 -7.17
CA PHE A 1 -10.89 24.04 -7.03
C PHE A 1 -10.29 23.14 -8.11
N LYS A 2 -10.07 23.61 -9.35
CA LYS A 2 -9.57 22.77 -10.48
C LYS A 2 -8.19 22.16 -10.26
N VAL A 3 -7.35 22.72 -9.40
CA VAL A 3 -5.98 22.23 -9.15
C VAL A 3 -5.90 21.19 -8.03
N PHE A 4 -6.97 20.99 -7.27
CA PHE A 4 -7.00 20.04 -6.14
C PHE A 4 -7.69 18.76 -6.52
N ARG A 5 -7.04 17.62 -6.22
CA ARG A 5 -7.59 16.27 -6.48
C ARG A 5 -8.56 15.83 -5.39
N ASN A 6 -8.32 16.25 -4.16
CA ASN A 6 -9.13 15.93 -2.98
C ASN A 6 -9.52 17.22 -2.28
N ILE A 7 -10.79 17.38 -1.99
CA ILE A 7 -11.36 18.58 -1.39
C ILE A 7 -12.29 18.14 -0.26
N VAL A 8 -12.15 18.77 0.91
CA VAL A 8 -13.17 18.79 1.96
C VAL A 8 -13.92 20.10 1.84
N MET A 9 -15.24 20.05 1.71
CA MET A 9 -16.09 21.22 1.53
C MET A 9 -17.11 21.28 2.66
N PRO A 10 -17.07 22.29 3.55
CA PRO A 10 -18.14 22.52 4.50
C PRO A 10 -19.40 23.05 3.77
N ASN A 11 -20.55 22.56 4.19
CA ASN A 11 -21.85 23.05 3.77
C ASN A 11 -22.73 23.22 5.01
N ILE A 12 -22.67 24.41 5.61
CA ILE A 12 -23.36 24.74 6.87
C ILE A 12 -24.61 25.55 6.54
N ASP A 13 -25.77 25.00 6.90
CA ASP A 13 -27.06 25.62 6.63
C ASP A 13 -28.09 25.05 7.62
N GLU A 14 -28.91 25.92 8.22
CA GLU A 14 -29.97 25.59 9.19
C GLU A 14 -31.04 24.61 8.63
N ILE A 15 -31.08 24.44 7.30
CA ILE A 15 -31.95 23.47 6.64
C ILE A 15 -31.59 22.04 6.97
N PHE A 16 -30.35 21.78 7.39
CA PHE A 16 -29.89 20.46 7.78
C PHE A 16 -30.29 20.17 9.23
N THR A 17 -30.84 19.01 9.47
CA THR A 17 -31.27 18.58 10.81
C THR A 17 -30.14 17.92 11.61
N GLN A 18 -29.14 17.35 10.91
CA GLN A 18 -28.00 16.66 11.51
C GLN A 18 -26.80 16.68 10.55
N PRO A 19 -25.55 16.58 11.08
CA PRO A 19 -24.37 16.47 10.26
C PRO A 19 -24.32 15.15 9.49
N LYS A 20 -23.88 15.19 8.22
CA LYS A 20 -23.61 14.01 7.39
C LYS A 20 -22.55 14.26 6.33
N PHE A 21 -21.92 13.18 5.86
CA PHE A 21 -21.05 13.20 4.70
C PHE A 21 -21.84 13.03 3.40
N LYS A 22 -21.35 13.71 2.36
CA LYS A 22 -21.77 13.49 0.98
C LYS A 22 -20.52 13.60 0.11
N PHE A 23 -20.31 12.71 -0.84
CA PHE A 23 -19.20 12.82 -1.75
C PHE A 23 -19.65 12.97 -3.20
N SER A 24 -18.78 13.58 -4.01
CA SER A 24 -18.97 13.73 -5.45
C SER A 24 -17.64 13.60 -6.17
N ARG A 25 -17.70 13.12 -7.42
CA ARG A 25 -16.51 12.88 -8.24
C ARG A 25 -16.49 13.82 -9.45
N ASN A 26 -15.29 14.29 -9.81
CA ASN A 26 -15.02 14.97 -11.07
C ASN A 26 -15.90 16.20 -11.34
N VAL A 27 -16.19 17.00 -10.29
CA VAL A 27 -17.08 18.18 -10.41
C VAL A 27 -16.39 19.33 -11.11
N TYR A 28 -15.16 19.65 -10.74
CA TYR A 28 -14.41 20.80 -11.29
C TYR A 28 -13.20 20.38 -12.15
N SER A 29 -12.74 19.14 -11.98
CA SER A 29 -11.62 18.57 -12.75
C SER A 29 -11.63 17.05 -12.66
N THR A 30 -10.88 16.39 -13.55
CA THR A 30 -10.73 14.94 -13.57
C THR A 30 -9.24 14.58 -13.48
N PRO A 31 -8.83 13.72 -12.55
CA PRO A 31 -9.62 13.08 -11.49
C PRO A 31 -9.78 14.00 -10.26
N GLN A 32 -10.95 14.01 -9.64
CA GLN A 32 -11.23 14.78 -8.42
C GLN A 32 -12.23 14.05 -7.51
N MET A 33 -11.99 14.12 -6.21
CA MET A 33 -12.91 13.67 -5.17
C MET A 33 -13.23 14.81 -4.22
N ILE A 34 -14.50 15.08 -4.00
CA ILE A 34 -14.99 16.09 -3.08
C ILE A 34 -15.80 15.41 -1.98
N LEU A 35 -15.41 15.62 -0.75
CA LEU A 35 -16.18 15.24 0.43
C LEU A 35 -16.86 16.48 0.99
N THR A 36 -18.18 16.57 0.84
CA THR A 36 -18.99 17.64 1.43
C THR A 36 -19.48 17.19 2.79
N ILE A 37 -19.27 18.01 3.81
CA ILE A 37 -19.76 17.78 5.16
C ILE A 37 -20.88 18.78 5.39
N GLN A 38 -22.14 18.30 5.42
CA GLN A 38 -23.33 19.10 5.73
C GLN A 38 -23.51 19.16 7.24
N ALA A 39 -23.90 20.33 7.77
CA ALA A 39 -24.19 20.49 9.19
C ALA A 39 -25.17 21.66 9.40
N PRO A 40 -26.02 21.65 10.46
CA PRO A 40 -26.94 22.74 10.75
C PRO A 40 -26.22 24.01 11.22
N ASP A 41 -25.07 23.90 11.87
CA ASP A 41 -24.29 24.98 12.43
C ASP A 41 -22.81 24.64 12.53
N GLU A 42 -21.97 25.64 12.81
CA GLU A 42 -20.53 25.50 12.91
C GLU A 42 -20.09 24.57 14.07
N LYS A 43 -20.82 24.57 15.18
CA LYS A 43 -20.51 23.74 16.34
C LYS A 43 -20.72 22.26 16.00
N SER A 44 -21.87 21.93 15.47
CA SER A 44 -22.20 20.57 15.01
C SER A 44 -21.24 20.10 13.94
N PHE A 45 -20.81 20.97 13.01
CA PHE A 45 -19.77 20.67 12.02
C PHE A 45 -18.45 20.33 12.70
N ALA A 46 -17.96 21.15 13.63
CA ALA A 46 -16.69 20.94 14.31
C ALA A 46 -16.68 19.65 15.14
N GLU A 47 -17.74 19.37 15.88
CA GLU A 47 -17.91 18.15 16.66
C GLU A 47 -17.91 16.90 15.74
N TYR A 48 -18.60 16.99 14.63
CA TYR A 48 -18.69 15.90 13.66
C TYR A 48 -17.34 15.58 13.00
N VAL A 49 -16.61 16.61 12.55
CA VAL A 49 -15.26 16.44 11.98
C VAL A 49 -14.29 15.86 13.02
N THR A 50 -14.35 16.33 14.26
CA THR A 50 -13.50 15.81 15.33
C THR A 50 -13.78 14.34 15.60
N LYS A 51 -15.05 13.96 15.66
CA LYS A 51 -15.48 12.57 15.90
C LYS A 51 -15.12 11.63 14.74
N HIS A 52 -15.21 12.11 13.50
CA HIS A 52 -15.04 11.29 12.30
C HIS A 52 -13.75 11.57 11.53
N GLY A 53 -12.77 12.26 12.13
CA GLY A 53 -11.52 12.65 11.47
C GLY A 53 -10.76 11.49 10.85
N GLN A 54 -10.69 10.33 11.54
CA GLN A 54 -10.03 9.14 11.00
C GLN A 54 -10.74 8.60 9.76
N VAL A 55 -12.08 8.58 9.76
CA VAL A 55 -12.89 8.13 8.61
C VAL A 55 -12.62 9.02 7.37
N ILE A 56 -12.50 10.33 7.57
CA ILE A 56 -12.17 11.28 6.50
C ILE A 56 -10.77 10.99 5.92
N ILE A 57 -9.79 10.76 6.80
CA ILE A 57 -8.41 10.43 6.40
C ILE A 57 -8.39 9.13 5.62
N ASP A 58 -9.07 8.10 6.11
CA ASP A 58 -9.13 6.78 5.48
C ASP A 58 -9.81 6.85 4.11
N PHE A 59 -10.91 7.60 4.00
CA PHE A 59 -11.60 7.82 2.73
C PHE A 59 -10.67 8.39 1.67
N PHE A 60 -9.94 9.47 1.97
CA PHE A 60 -9.01 10.05 1.00
C PHE A 60 -7.77 9.20 0.76
N THR A 61 -7.31 8.48 1.78
CA THR A 61 -6.20 7.53 1.62
C THR A 61 -6.57 6.40 0.66
N LYS A 62 -7.76 5.81 0.82
CA LYS A 62 -8.30 4.79 -0.10
C LYS A 62 -8.50 5.35 -1.51
N THR A 63 -9.03 6.57 -1.62
CA THR A 63 -9.21 7.25 -2.92
C THR A 63 -7.89 7.43 -3.67
N GLU A 64 -6.83 7.87 -2.99
CA GLU A 64 -5.50 8.00 -3.60
C GLU A 64 -4.90 6.64 -3.95
N MET A 65 -5.07 5.64 -3.10
CA MET A 65 -4.62 4.27 -3.36
C MET A 65 -5.25 3.72 -4.65
N ASN A 66 -6.57 3.78 -4.77
CA ASN A 66 -7.30 3.32 -5.95
C ASN A 66 -6.88 4.08 -7.23
N ARG A 67 -6.59 5.37 -7.09
CA ARG A 67 -6.07 6.17 -8.21
C ARG A 67 -4.70 5.68 -8.68
N GLN A 68 -3.80 5.38 -7.75
CA GLN A 68 -2.48 4.81 -8.09
C GLN A 68 -2.61 3.42 -8.73
N ILE A 69 -3.46 2.55 -8.20
CA ILE A 69 -3.73 1.23 -8.78
C ILE A 69 -4.28 1.35 -10.20
N ASN A 70 -5.23 2.27 -10.46
CA ASN A 70 -5.75 2.51 -11.80
C ASN A 70 -4.69 3.02 -12.79
N LEU A 71 -3.74 3.84 -12.32
CA LEU A 71 -2.60 4.25 -13.15
C LEU A 71 -1.73 3.04 -13.51
N LEU A 72 -1.44 2.16 -12.55
CA LEU A 72 -0.68 0.93 -12.77
C LEU A 72 -1.42 -0.02 -13.71
N LYS A 73 -2.74 -0.17 -13.57
CA LYS A 73 -3.58 -0.98 -14.48
C LYS A 73 -3.39 -0.55 -15.94
N ASN A 74 -3.38 0.75 -16.18
CA ASN A 74 -3.27 1.30 -17.52
C ASN A 74 -1.83 1.29 -18.07
N LYS A 75 -0.83 1.36 -17.18
CA LYS A 75 0.57 1.48 -17.59
C LYS A 75 1.52 0.98 -16.50
N HIS A 76 2.15 -0.15 -16.75
CA HIS A 76 3.12 -0.78 -15.86
C HIS A 76 4.30 -1.40 -16.64
N ASN A 77 5.32 -1.85 -15.94
CA ASN A 77 6.51 -2.45 -16.54
C ASN A 77 6.30 -3.94 -16.83
N GLU A 78 5.85 -4.25 -18.05
CA GLU A 78 5.60 -5.62 -18.49
C GLU A 78 6.87 -6.50 -18.46
N LEU A 79 8.05 -5.92 -18.76
CA LEU A 79 9.31 -6.68 -18.73
C LEU A 79 9.57 -7.30 -17.35
N ILE A 80 9.41 -6.50 -16.29
CA ILE A 80 9.62 -6.98 -14.92
C ILE A 80 8.43 -7.86 -14.49
N GLY A 81 7.22 -7.52 -14.92
CA GLY A 81 6.03 -8.35 -14.71
C GLY A 81 6.23 -9.78 -15.24
N HIS A 82 6.72 -9.96 -16.47
CA HIS A 82 7.06 -11.26 -17.02
C HIS A 82 8.15 -12.01 -16.24
N LYS A 83 9.08 -11.28 -15.60
CA LYS A 83 10.09 -11.93 -14.74
C LYS A 83 9.48 -12.41 -13.41
N VAL A 84 8.54 -11.66 -12.86
CA VAL A 84 7.77 -12.07 -11.69
C VAL A 84 6.97 -13.34 -12.02
N ASP A 85 6.24 -13.34 -13.12
CA ASP A 85 5.50 -14.52 -13.58
C ASP A 85 6.41 -15.72 -13.77
N SER A 86 7.53 -15.56 -14.47
CA SER A 86 8.50 -16.64 -14.70
C SER A 86 9.10 -17.24 -13.43
N ILE A 87 9.26 -16.48 -12.33
CA ILE A 87 9.87 -16.94 -11.08
C ILE A 87 8.80 -17.45 -10.12
N PHE A 88 7.66 -16.75 -10.05
CA PHE A 88 6.67 -16.97 -9.00
C PHE A 88 5.30 -17.46 -9.53
N GLY A 89 5.06 -17.45 -10.85
CA GLY A 89 3.73 -17.72 -11.41
C GLY A 89 2.67 -16.73 -10.93
N CYS A 90 3.07 -15.52 -10.56
CA CYS A 90 2.21 -14.47 -10.03
C CYS A 90 2.19 -13.28 -10.99
N GLU A 91 1.15 -12.46 -10.91
CA GLU A 91 1.10 -11.18 -11.60
C GLU A 91 1.23 -10.03 -10.60
N VAL A 92 1.94 -8.96 -10.97
CA VAL A 92 2.02 -7.70 -10.21
C VAL A 92 2.31 -6.54 -11.16
N TRP A 93 1.63 -5.41 -10.98
CA TRP A 93 1.82 -4.23 -11.80
C TRP A 93 2.91 -3.32 -11.21
N ILE A 94 4.08 -3.39 -11.78
CA ILE A 94 5.27 -2.64 -11.33
C ILE A 94 5.37 -1.31 -12.07
N PRO A 95 5.64 -0.18 -11.39
CA PRO A 95 5.82 1.12 -12.06
C PRO A 95 6.87 1.08 -13.16
N LEU A 96 6.63 1.80 -14.26
CA LEU A 96 7.52 1.83 -15.43
C LEU A 96 8.93 2.34 -15.14
N ASP A 97 9.08 3.17 -14.13
CA ASP A 97 10.36 3.78 -13.77
C ASP A 97 11.25 2.87 -12.92
N LEU A 98 10.74 1.74 -12.42
CA LEU A 98 11.57 0.67 -11.86
C LEU A 98 12.17 -0.14 -13.02
N GLN A 99 13.34 0.24 -13.50
CA GLN A 99 13.98 -0.36 -14.68
C GLN A 99 15.17 -1.26 -14.35
N LYS A 100 15.82 -1.04 -13.22
CA LYS A 100 16.89 -1.91 -12.74
C LYS A 100 16.29 -3.09 -11.99
N PHE A 101 16.86 -4.28 -12.16
CA PHE A 101 16.41 -5.45 -11.43
C PHE A 101 17.56 -6.43 -11.17
N LYS A 102 17.39 -7.21 -10.10
CA LYS A 102 18.25 -8.33 -9.71
C LYS A 102 17.38 -9.54 -9.39
N LYS A 103 17.79 -10.71 -9.85
CA LYS A 103 17.14 -12.01 -9.54
C LYS A 103 18.01 -12.80 -8.57
N GLY A 104 17.38 -13.50 -7.65
CA GLY A 104 17.96 -14.51 -6.78
C GLY A 104 17.15 -15.80 -6.83
N LYS A 105 17.47 -16.76 -5.97
CA LYS A 105 16.64 -17.94 -5.76
C LYS A 105 15.37 -17.51 -5.00
N ASP A 106 14.20 -17.75 -5.59
CA ASP A 106 12.91 -17.34 -5.01
C ASP A 106 12.88 -15.84 -4.59
N PHE A 107 13.59 -14.99 -5.37
CA PHE A 107 13.79 -13.58 -5.07
C PHE A 107 13.88 -12.73 -6.34
N LEU A 108 13.24 -11.56 -6.30
CA LEU A 108 13.37 -10.49 -7.30
C LEU A 108 13.41 -9.14 -6.60
N TRP A 109 14.32 -8.28 -7.01
CA TRP A 109 14.39 -6.87 -6.62
C TRP A 109 14.37 -6.00 -7.86
N ALA A 110 13.55 -4.93 -7.86
CA ALA A 110 13.53 -3.91 -8.90
C ALA A 110 13.64 -2.52 -8.26
N SER A 111 14.33 -1.59 -8.93
CA SER A 111 14.53 -0.23 -8.43
C SER A 111 14.52 0.83 -9.53
N THR A 112 14.33 2.08 -9.13
CA THR A 112 14.52 3.24 -10.00
C THR A 112 16.00 3.62 -10.15
N ASP A 113 16.85 3.14 -9.25
CA ASP A 113 18.31 3.44 -9.21
C ASP A 113 18.60 4.96 -9.22
N ARG A 114 17.83 5.71 -8.41
CA ARG A 114 17.96 7.17 -8.30
C ARG A 114 18.60 7.57 -6.99
N SER A 115 19.59 8.43 -7.04
CA SER A 115 20.34 8.88 -5.83
C SER A 115 19.51 9.73 -4.86
N ASN A 116 18.46 10.43 -5.34
CA ASN A 116 17.71 11.39 -4.53
C ASN A 116 16.40 10.84 -3.99
N ALA A 117 15.76 9.94 -4.73
CA ALA A 117 14.47 9.33 -4.39
C ALA A 117 14.36 7.97 -5.08
N ASP A 118 14.94 6.95 -4.47
CA ASP A 118 14.95 5.60 -5.01
C ASP A 118 13.76 4.82 -4.49
N LEU A 119 12.94 4.33 -5.43
CA LEU A 119 11.81 3.46 -5.20
C LEU A 119 12.25 2.03 -5.47
N ASN A 120 11.91 1.15 -4.57
CA ASN A 120 12.32 -0.24 -4.62
C ASN A 120 11.15 -1.17 -4.41
N PHE A 121 11.07 -2.20 -5.23
CA PHE A 121 10.14 -3.31 -5.11
C PHE A 121 10.94 -4.60 -4.89
N VAL A 122 10.52 -5.39 -3.92
CA VAL A 122 11.07 -6.72 -3.65
C VAL A 122 9.94 -7.73 -3.63
N MET A 123 10.19 -8.89 -4.21
CA MET A 123 9.32 -10.06 -4.11
C MET A 123 10.16 -11.28 -3.78
N TYR A 124 9.69 -12.08 -2.82
CA TYR A 124 10.33 -13.33 -2.44
C TYR A 124 9.31 -14.34 -1.94
N SER A 125 9.70 -15.60 -1.92
CA SER A 125 8.84 -16.65 -1.38
C SER A 125 9.63 -17.64 -0.53
N TYR A 126 8.91 -18.33 0.36
CA TYR A 126 9.43 -19.39 1.20
C TYR A 126 8.32 -20.38 1.55
N PRO A 127 8.63 -21.65 1.90
CA PRO A 127 7.62 -22.65 2.24
C PRO A 127 6.68 -22.16 3.36
N TYR A 128 5.39 -22.37 3.19
CA TYR A 128 4.40 -22.15 4.24
C TYR A 128 4.33 -23.39 5.14
N THR A 129 4.47 -23.21 6.44
CA THR A 129 4.41 -24.28 7.42
C THR A 129 3.12 -24.24 8.25
N ASP A 130 2.85 -23.11 8.89
CA ASP A 130 1.73 -22.92 9.79
C ASP A 130 1.45 -21.41 10.05
N LYS A 131 0.52 -21.13 10.95
CA LYS A 131 0.08 -19.77 11.27
C LYS A 131 1.14 -18.90 11.95
N GLU A 132 2.13 -19.49 12.62
CA GLU A 132 3.22 -18.77 13.28
C GLU A 132 4.07 -18.00 12.27
N THR A 133 3.99 -18.36 10.99
CA THR A 133 4.57 -17.61 9.88
C THR A 133 4.10 -16.15 9.82
N PHE A 134 2.90 -15.84 10.33
CA PHE A 134 2.30 -14.52 10.34
C PHE A 134 2.42 -13.82 11.71
N THR A 135 3.49 -14.08 12.43
CA THR A 135 3.87 -13.31 13.62
C THR A 135 4.92 -12.26 13.27
N LYS A 136 4.98 -11.18 14.06
CA LYS A 136 5.98 -10.12 13.88
C LYS A 136 7.41 -10.68 13.94
N GLU A 137 7.67 -11.52 14.91
CA GLU A 137 8.98 -12.14 15.16
C GLU A 137 9.43 -12.99 13.99
N TYR A 138 8.57 -13.86 13.48
CA TYR A 138 8.87 -14.71 12.33
C TYR A 138 9.11 -13.86 11.09
N PHE A 139 8.24 -12.87 10.83
CA PHE A 139 8.39 -11.97 9.68
C PHE A 139 9.73 -11.25 9.70
N LEU A 140 10.11 -10.64 10.83
CA LEU A 140 11.38 -9.92 10.97
C LEU A 140 12.58 -10.84 10.69
N HIS A 141 12.60 -11.99 11.34
CA HIS A 141 13.69 -12.96 11.16
C HIS A 141 13.79 -13.41 9.68
N LYS A 142 12.67 -13.71 9.04
CA LYS A 142 12.63 -14.15 7.66
C LYS A 142 13.04 -13.03 6.70
N ARG A 143 12.48 -11.83 6.86
CA ARG A 143 12.82 -10.65 6.07
C ARG A 143 14.32 -10.36 6.13
N ASP A 144 14.87 -10.25 7.32
CA ASP A 144 16.30 -9.92 7.50
C ASP A 144 17.22 -11.00 6.92
N SER A 145 16.86 -12.26 7.07
CA SER A 145 17.59 -13.37 6.44
C SER A 145 17.62 -13.25 4.91
N VAL A 146 16.48 -12.95 4.29
CA VAL A 146 16.37 -12.78 2.83
C VAL A 146 17.11 -11.54 2.36
N MET A 147 16.93 -10.40 3.05
CA MET A 147 17.56 -9.13 2.68
C MET A 147 19.07 -9.18 2.83
N LYS A 148 19.58 -9.81 3.87
CA LYS A 148 21.02 -9.99 4.09
C LYS A 148 21.73 -10.69 2.94
N ILE A 149 21.10 -11.69 2.35
CA ILE A 149 21.63 -12.46 1.23
C ILE A 149 21.51 -11.67 -0.09
N ASN A 150 20.39 -11.00 -0.29
CA ASN A 150 20.02 -10.46 -1.60
C ASN A 150 20.30 -8.98 -1.77
N LEU A 151 20.36 -8.20 -0.69
CA LEU A 151 20.63 -6.77 -0.69
C LEU A 151 21.85 -6.41 0.17
N PRO A 152 23.04 -6.89 -0.25
CA PRO A 152 24.30 -6.50 0.39
C PRO A 152 24.55 -5.00 0.16
N GLY A 153 25.25 -4.36 1.09
CA GLY A 153 25.74 -3.00 0.92
C GLY A 153 26.97 -2.92 0.01
N ALA A 154 27.53 -1.72 -0.11
CA ALA A 154 28.65 -1.44 -1.00
C ALA A 154 29.99 -2.05 -0.54
N ARG A 155 30.11 -2.40 0.73
CA ARG A 155 31.33 -2.99 1.32
C ARG A 155 30.99 -4.35 1.94
N GLU A 156 32.01 -5.19 2.08
CA GLU A 156 31.88 -6.49 2.74
C GLU A 156 31.34 -6.33 4.17
N GLY A 157 30.43 -7.22 4.56
CA GLY A 157 29.75 -7.19 5.86
C GLY A 157 28.54 -6.24 5.95
N MET A 158 28.31 -5.38 4.95
CA MET A 158 27.13 -4.51 4.89
C MET A 158 25.94 -5.23 4.27
N TYR A 159 24.76 -5.08 4.87
CA TYR A 159 23.50 -5.66 4.36
C TYR A 159 22.30 -4.91 4.90
N MET A 160 21.18 -5.03 4.19
CA MET A 160 19.90 -4.49 4.65
C MET A 160 19.34 -5.31 5.82
N SER A 161 18.91 -4.61 6.85
CA SER A 161 18.18 -5.15 8.03
C SER A 161 16.93 -4.33 8.32
N THR A 162 16.19 -4.75 9.35
CA THR A 162 14.99 -4.07 9.84
C THR A 162 15.27 -3.40 11.17
N ASP A 163 14.86 -2.14 11.33
CA ASP A 163 14.77 -1.52 12.65
C ASP A 163 13.53 -2.04 13.39
N SER A 164 13.72 -3.04 14.22
CA SER A 164 12.64 -3.79 14.87
C SER A 164 11.77 -2.96 15.83
N MET A 165 12.29 -1.81 16.32
CA MET A 165 11.54 -0.91 17.20
C MET A 165 10.42 -0.16 16.45
N TYR A 166 10.57 0.05 15.16
CA TYR A 166 9.64 0.83 14.34
C TYR A 166 8.84 -0.05 13.36
N VAL A 167 8.50 -1.27 13.76
CA VAL A 167 7.68 -2.15 12.94
C VAL A 167 6.32 -2.36 13.57
N ASP A 168 5.29 -1.97 12.83
CA ASP A 168 3.89 -2.28 13.07
C ASP A 168 3.43 -3.40 12.14
N VAL A 169 2.60 -4.29 12.66
CA VAL A 169 2.00 -5.39 11.90
C VAL A 169 0.50 -5.41 12.08
N LYS A 170 -0.23 -5.82 11.06
CA LYS A 170 -1.68 -6.00 11.10
C LYS A 170 -2.17 -7.00 10.08
N ASP A 171 -3.31 -7.60 10.38
CA ASP A 171 -4.05 -8.40 9.43
C ASP A 171 -4.87 -7.47 8.52
N ILE A 172 -4.79 -7.72 7.22
CA ILE A 172 -5.54 -6.98 6.20
C ILE A 172 -6.25 -7.95 5.25
N ASN A 173 -7.20 -7.44 4.51
CA ASN A 173 -7.83 -8.16 3.41
C ASN A 173 -7.31 -7.60 2.08
N VAL A 174 -6.83 -8.48 1.21
CA VAL A 174 -6.42 -8.15 -0.16
C VAL A 174 -7.11 -9.12 -1.10
N ARG A 175 -7.96 -8.63 -2.00
CA ARG A 175 -8.74 -9.46 -2.93
C ARG A 175 -9.59 -10.54 -2.24
N ASN A 176 -10.27 -10.14 -1.15
CA ASN A 176 -11.08 -11.04 -0.30
C ASN A 176 -10.32 -12.21 0.34
N GLU A 177 -9.00 -12.14 0.40
CA GLU A 177 -8.12 -13.11 1.01
C GLU A 177 -7.28 -12.47 2.13
N TYR A 178 -6.93 -13.29 3.12
CA TYR A 178 -6.07 -12.86 4.21
C TYR A 178 -4.69 -12.44 3.69
N ALA A 179 -4.19 -11.34 4.22
CA ALA A 179 -2.82 -10.89 4.06
C ALA A 179 -2.28 -10.33 5.38
N PHE A 180 -1.02 -10.60 5.65
CA PHE A 180 -0.28 -10.01 6.76
C PHE A 180 0.48 -8.80 6.24
N GLU A 181 0.21 -7.62 6.79
CA GLU A 181 0.94 -6.39 6.47
C GLU A 181 1.96 -6.08 7.57
N ALA A 182 3.16 -5.74 7.16
CA ALA A 182 4.18 -5.15 8.02
C ALA A 182 4.61 -3.79 7.46
N ARG A 183 4.76 -2.80 8.35
CA ARG A 183 5.27 -1.47 8.03
C ARG A 183 6.36 -1.09 9.01
N GLY A 184 7.42 -0.48 8.53
CA GLY A 184 8.51 -0.10 9.41
C GLY A 184 9.61 0.68 8.74
N LEU A 185 10.77 0.65 9.38
CA LEU A 185 11.99 1.24 8.85
C LEU A 185 13.00 0.13 8.54
N TRP A 186 13.61 0.24 7.38
CA TRP A 186 14.79 -0.52 7.02
C TRP A 186 16.04 0.33 7.27
N GLN A 187 17.15 -0.33 7.52
CA GLN A 187 18.48 0.27 7.66
C GLN A 187 19.52 -0.58 6.95
N MET A 188 20.65 0.02 6.66
CA MET A 188 21.81 -0.69 6.14
C MET A 188 22.82 -0.87 7.27
N GLU A 189 23.09 -2.11 7.66
CA GLU A 189 24.14 -2.39 8.63
C GLU A 189 25.48 -1.91 8.11
N GLY A 190 26.18 -1.09 8.93
CA GLY A 190 27.45 -0.50 8.56
C GLY A 190 27.39 0.76 7.68
N ASP A 191 26.19 1.33 7.45
CA ASP A 191 25.96 2.59 6.75
C ASP A 191 24.82 3.40 7.40
N MET A 192 24.72 4.67 7.05
CA MET A 192 23.63 5.56 7.52
C MET A 192 22.42 5.56 6.59
N MET A 193 22.35 4.60 5.67
CA MET A 193 21.20 4.47 4.77
C MET A 193 20.01 3.81 5.50
N GLY A 194 18.82 4.34 5.25
CA GLY A 194 17.58 3.80 5.79
C GLY A 194 16.35 4.51 5.23
N GLY A 195 15.19 3.96 5.51
CA GLY A 195 13.93 4.54 5.06
C GLY A 195 12.72 3.68 5.40
N PRO A 196 11.51 4.10 5.00
CA PRO A 196 10.31 3.32 5.24
C PRO A 196 10.20 2.12 4.29
N PHE A 197 9.55 1.07 4.78
CA PHE A 197 9.06 -0.04 3.98
C PHE A 197 7.61 -0.37 4.30
N VAL A 198 6.94 -1.03 3.37
CA VAL A 198 5.65 -1.70 3.53
C VAL A 198 5.71 -3.04 2.83
N SER A 199 5.17 -4.07 3.47
CA SER A 199 5.27 -5.46 3.01
C SER A 199 3.93 -6.16 3.20
N HIS A 200 3.51 -6.96 2.22
CA HIS A 200 2.36 -7.86 2.30
C HIS A 200 2.84 -9.30 2.15
N ALA A 201 2.48 -10.16 3.08
CA ALA A 201 2.73 -11.60 3.01
C ALA A 201 1.41 -12.35 2.84
N ARG A 202 1.33 -13.23 1.82
CA ARG A 202 0.12 -13.98 1.45
C ARG A 202 0.44 -15.44 1.14
N VAL A 203 -0.51 -16.33 1.38
CA VAL A 203 -0.34 -17.77 1.08
C VAL A 203 -0.69 -18.06 -0.38
N ASP A 204 0.27 -18.55 -1.12
CA ASP A 204 0.11 -19.20 -2.41
C ASP A 204 -0.21 -20.68 -2.14
N ARG A 205 -1.52 -20.98 -2.07
CA ARG A 205 -2.01 -22.31 -1.68
C ARG A 205 -1.61 -23.42 -2.65
N PRO A 206 -1.75 -23.24 -3.99
CA PRO A 206 -1.35 -24.25 -4.95
C PRO A 206 0.11 -24.70 -4.82
N ASN A 207 0.99 -23.80 -4.43
CA ASN A 207 2.42 -24.06 -4.33
C ASN A 207 2.92 -24.26 -2.88
N GLY A 208 2.03 -24.20 -1.88
CA GLY A 208 2.37 -24.44 -0.47
C GLY A 208 3.42 -23.49 0.09
N ARG A 209 3.36 -22.21 -0.30
CA ARG A 209 4.37 -21.22 0.08
C ARG A 209 3.74 -19.89 0.50
N VAL A 210 4.50 -19.10 1.21
CA VAL A 210 4.21 -17.68 1.44
C VAL A 210 4.91 -16.87 0.34
N VAL A 211 4.17 -15.99 -0.28
CA VAL A 211 4.68 -14.96 -1.20
C VAL A 211 4.66 -13.64 -0.48
N VAL A 212 5.79 -12.95 -0.48
CA VAL A 212 5.94 -11.62 0.11
C VAL A 212 6.26 -10.63 -1.00
N VAL A 213 5.51 -9.54 -1.02
CA VAL A 213 5.78 -8.35 -1.84
C VAL A 213 6.06 -7.18 -0.92
N GLU A 214 7.08 -6.42 -1.22
CA GLU A 214 7.53 -5.30 -0.39
C GLU A 214 7.90 -4.10 -1.25
N GLY A 215 7.48 -2.92 -0.80
CA GLY A 215 7.98 -1.65 -1.30
C GLY A 215 8.83 -0.96 -0.23
N PHE A 216 10.01 -0.47 -0.61
CA PHE A 216 10.81 0.36 0.29
C PHE A 216 11.39 1.57 -0.45
N VAL A 217 11.72 2.61 0.31
CA VAL A 217 12.13 3.91 -0.25
C VAL A 217 13.42 4.38 0.40
N TYR A 218 14.35 4.83 -0.44
CA TYR A 218 15.51 5.61 -0.02
C TYR A 218 15.36 7.04 -0.54
N SER A 219 15.24 8.02 0.36
CA SER A 219 15.11 9.44 0.00
C SER A 219 15.67 10.32 1.13
N PRO A 220 17.01 10.47 1.22
CA PRO A 220 17.66 11.09 2.39
C PRO A 220 17.27 12.55 2.61
N LYS A 221 16.91 13.28 1.56
CA LYS A 221 16.57 14.72 1.63
C LYS A 221 15.09 15.02 1.32
N GLY A 222 14.30 14.01 0.95
CA GLY A 222 12.94 14.19 0.48
C GLY A 222 11.87 13.66 1.44
N LEU A 223 10.63 14.10 1.19
CA LEU A 223 9.45 13.59 1.87
C LEU A 223 9.13 12.18 1.34
N LYS A 224 9.09 11.20 2.22
CA LYS A 224 8.94 9.78 1.88
C LYS A 224 7.48 9.32 1.80
N ARG A 225 6.54 10.09 2.39
CA ARG A 225 5.13 9.69 2.52
C ARG A 225 4.45 9.33 1.20
N ASN A 226 4.61 10.17 0.18
CA ASN A 226 3.98 9.91 -1.12
C ASN A 226 4.69 8.79 -1.88
N LEU A 227 6.00 8.66 -1.71
CA LEU A 227 6.79 7.63 -2.35
C LEU A 227 6.43 6.24 -1.80
N ILE A 228 6.35 6.09 -0.48
CA ILE A 228 5.98 4.79 0.11
C ILE A 228 4.51 4.42 -0.21
N ARG A 229 3.58 5.38 -0.29
CA ARG A 229 2.20 5.13 -0.71
C ARG A 229 2.10 4.68 -2.17
N GLN A 230 2.97 5.21 -3.03
CA GLN A 230 3.06 4.75 -4.42
C GLN A 230 3.50 3.29 -4.47
N MET A 231 4.49 2.90 -3.68
CA MET A 231 4.94 1.51 -3.59
C MET A 231 3.90 0.60 -2.94
N GLU A 232 3.19 1.09 -1.93
CA GLU A 232 2.08 0.36 -1.31
C GLU A 232 1.00 -0.02 -2.32
N ALA A 233 0.64 0.89 -3.24
CA ALA A 233 -0.34 0.61 -4.28
C ALA A 233 0.07 -0.58 -5.18
N VAL A 234 1.37 -0.77 -5.41
CA VAL A 234 1.91 -1.92 -6.16
C VAL A 234 1.57 -3.24 -5.46
N LEU A 235 1.67 -3.27 -4.12
CA LEU A 235 1.46 -4.49 -3.34
C LEU A 235 0.01 -5.00 -3.44
N TYR A 236 -0.96 -4.09 -3.55
CA TYR A 236 -2.38 -4.44 -3.75
C TYR A 236 -2.65 -5.04 -5.13
N THR A 237 -1.74 -4.87 -6.10
CA THR A 237 -1.93 -5.44 -7.45
C THR A 237 -1.45 -6.89 -7.57
N LEU A 238 -0.82 -7.45 -6.52
CA LEU A 238 -0.39 -8.86 -6.54
C LEU A 238 -1.59 -9.78 -6.76
N THR A 239 -1.51 -10.57 -7.81
CA THR A 239 -2.43 -11.67 -8.14
C THR A 239 -1.70 -13.00 -7.99
N LEU A 240 -2.17 -13.83 -7.07
CA LEU A 240 -1.62 -15.16 -6.82
C LEU A 240 -2.20 -16.18 -7.82
N PRO A 241 -1.55 -17.35 -8.02
CA PRO A 241 -2.03 -18.34 -8.97
C PRO A 241 -3.49 -18.77 -8.78
N GLN A 242 -3.96 -18.88 -7.53
CA GLN A 242 -5.35 -19.23 -7.23
C GLN A 242 -6.37 -18.13 -7.61
N GLU A 243 -5.92 -16.92 -7.86
CA GLU A 243 -6.76 -15.74 -8.14
C GLU A 243 -6.83 -15.43 -9.63
N GLN A 244 -5.94 -15.98 -10.45
CA GLN A 244 -5.85 -15.67 -11.89
C GLN A 244 -7.09 -16.08 -12.70
N GLN A 245 -7.92 -16.97 -12.14
CA GLN A 245 -9.15 -17.46 -12.78
C GLN A 245 -10.41 -16.65 -12.39
N LEU A 246 -10.29 -15.71 -11.47
CA LEU A 246 -11.41 -14.89 -11.02
C LEU A 246 -11.54 -13.67 -11.93
N GLU A 247 -12.54 -13.66 -12.80
CA GLU A 247 -12.91 -12.50 -13.61
C GLU A 247 -13.42 -11.37 -12.70
N GLU A 248 -12.94 -10.15 -12.94
CA GLU A 248 -13.27 -8.90 -12.23
C GLU A 248 -13.11 -8.93 -10.70
N ILE A 249 -11.92 -8.60 -10.25
CA ILE A 249 -11.63 -8.40 -8.84
C ILE A 249 -11.61 -6.91 -8.56
N VAL A 250 -12.33 -6.48 -7.52
CA VAL A 250 -12.19 -5.15 -6.93
C VAL A 250 -10.78 -5.04 -6.38
N ILE A 251 -9.95 -4.26 -7.07
CA ILE A 251 -8.55 -4.07 -6.72
C ILE A 251 -8.44 -2.86 -5.80
N GLY A 252 -7.75 -3.05 -4.69
CA GLY A 252 -7.56 -2.02 -3.67
C GLY A 252 -8.58 -2.07 -2.55
N PRO A 253 -8.41 -1.27 -1.50
CA PRO A 253 -9.42 -1.13 -0.48
C PRO A 253 -10.71 -0.61 -1.12
N GLU A 254 -11.80 -1.36 -0.97
CA GLU A 254 -13.10 -0.91 -1.45
C GLU A 254 -13.38 0.51 -0.94
N VAL A 255 -13.52 1.44 -1.87
CA VAL A 255 -14.28 2.65 -1.59
C VAL A 255 -15.73 2.18 -1.67
N VAL A 256 -16.26 1.71 -0.55
CA VAL A 256 -17.66 1.38 -0.45
C VAL A 256 -18.43 2.63 -0.86
N GLU A 257 -19.16 2.54 -1.95
CA GLU A 257 -20.14 3.56 -2.34
C GLU A 257 -21.38 3.44 -1.43
N GLU A 258 -21.19 3.16 -0.15
CA GLU A 258 -22.24 3.36 0.81
C GLU A 258 -22.42 4.88 0.91
N GLU A 259 -23.54 5.38 0.42
CA GLU A 259 -24.24 6.43 1.16
C GLU A 259 -24.22 5.89 2.59
N MET A 260 -23.33 6.41 3.44
CA MET A 260 -23.34 6.06 4.86
C MET A 260 -24.70 6.51 5.38
N ASP A 261 -25.66 5.58 5.30
CA ASP A 261 -27.01 5.75 5.76
C ASP A 261 -26.93 5.94 7.28
N THR A 262 -27.07 7.16 7.71
CA THR A 262 -27.00 7.57 9.11
C THR A 262 -28.19 7.11 9.93
N THR A 263 -28.96 6.12 9.48
CA THR A 263 -30.15 5.59 10.17
C THR A 263 -29.84 4.62 11.30
N LEU A 264 -28.56 4.34 11.63
CA LEU A 264 -28.21 3.49 12.77
C LEU A 264 -27.68 4.27 13.99
N VAL A 265 -28.38 5.34 14.41
CA VAL A 265 -28.26 5.87 15.76
C VAL A 265 -29.66 6.31 16.22
N GLY A 266 -30.44 5.35 16.64
CA GLY A 266 -31.75 5.59 17.22
C GLY A 266 -32.35 4.30 17.81
N GLN A 267 -31.74 3.78 18.88
CA GLN A 267 -32.39 3.11 20.01
C GLN A 267 -31.48 3.10 21.21
#